data_51f37155f62f1d1f69dd44f19c3fa73e
#
_entry.id   51f37155f62f1d1f69dd44f19c3fa73e
#
_cell.length_a   1.000
_cell.length_b   1.000
_cell.length_c   1.000
_cell.angle_alpha   90.00
_cell.angle_beta   90.00
_cell.angle_gamma   90.00
#
_symmetry.space_group_name_H-M   'P 1'
#
loop_
_entity.id
_entity.type
_entity.pdbx_description
1 polymer ?
#
loop_
_entity_poly.entity_id
_entity_poly.type
_entity_poly.pdbx_seq_one_letter_code
_entity_poly.pdbx_strand_id
1 'polypeptide(L)'
;MAQSEEFIFPGWEVTRKLGEGSFGGVYEIRRTLPGGRVEKCALKRLTVPRDSEEIRELYAQSFSKDSITAHYKGRMEELVNEYGIMQSLSGCPNIVNCHDIQYVQHDDGIGWDIYIRMELLYPLKKVLGSSYSEDMVCNLGIQLCNALTACHGENIIHRDIKPENILVSGKGTFKLGDFGIAKVSEKTGTGTMTGTYGYMAPEVANRQHYGASVDIYSLGMVLYWMMNRHTLPFLPLPPSIPTGAQRQQAQDRRLSGEPLPPPIDGSEALRKIVLKACAFSPAERYRSAEEMQAALQSCMGTPRRTPHAAAGAHGSPRPHFGADRHRHPHGA
;
A
#
# COMPACT_ATOMS: atom_id res chain seq x y z
N MET A 1 20.22 -28.98 7.11
CA MET A 1 21.16 -28.48 6.08
C MET A 1 20.27 -27.88 5.01
N ALA A 2 20.22 -26.55 4.93
CA ALA A 2 19.46 -25.87 3.89
C ALA A 2 20.18 -26.13 2.57
N GLN A 3 19.49 -26.77 1.63
CA GLN A 3 19.90 -26.79 0.22
C GLN A 3 20.05 -25.34 -0.21
N SER A 4 21.22 -24.99 -0.72
CA SER A 4 21.45 -23.73 -1.42
C SER A 4 20.57 -23.74 -2.69
N GLU A 5 19.31 -23.31 -2.55
CA GLU A 5 18.52 -22.91 -3.71
C GLU A 5 19.41 -21.92 -4.48
N GLU A 6 19.78 -22.27 -5.69
CA GLU A 6 20.50 -21.38 -6.59
C GLU A 6 19.60 -20.16 -6.73
N PHE A 7 20.02 -19.04 -6.13
CA PHE A 7 19.13 -17.90 -5.94
C PHE A 7 18.74 -17.37 -7.32
N ILE A 8 17.46 -17.22 -7.55
CA ILE A 8 16.86 -16.92 -8.86
C ILE A 8 17.42 -15.65 -9.54
N PHE A 9 18.05 -14.77 -8.75
CA PHE A 9 18.79 -13.61 -9.24
C PHE A 9 20.29 -13.79 -8.95
N PRO A 10 21.10 -14.14 -9.95
CA PRO A 10 22.52 -14.40 -9.77
C PRO A 10 23.26 -13.25 -9.08
N GLY A 11 24.10 -13.57 -8.12
CA GLY A 11 24.90 -12.62 -7.36
C GLY A 11 24.16 -11.86 -6.24
N TRP A 12 22.89 -12.13 -6.02
CA TRP A 12 22.13 -11.63 -4.88
C TRP A 12 22.01 -12.69 -3.78
N GLU A 13 21.93 -12.26 -2.53
CA GLU A 13 21.71 -13.11 -1.37
C GLU A 13 20.58 -12.56 -0.49
N VAL A 14 19.77 -13.44 0.08
CA VAL A 14 18.71 -13.06 1.04
C VAL A 14 19.35 -12.75 2.38
N THR A 15 19.05 -11.60 2.96
CA THR A 15 19.57 -11.19 4.25
C THR A 15 18.57 -11.34 5.38
N ARG A 16 17.31 -10.95 5.16
CA ARG A 16 16.25 -11.07 6.16
C ARG A 16 14.86 -10.97 5.55
N LYS A 17 13.86 -11.53 6.26
CA LYS A 17 12.45 -11.32 5.94
C LYS A 17 12.00 -9.94 6.42
N LEU A 18 11.35 -9.16 5.54
CA LEU A 18 10.81 -7.82 5.82
C LEU A 18 9.34 -7.86 6.24
N GLY A 19 8.58 -8.79 5.67
CA GLY A 19 7.16 -8.95 5.92
C GLY A 19 6.57 -10.16 5.21
N GLU A 20 5.27 -10.35 5.42
CA GLU A 20 4.47 -11.39 4.79
C GLU A 20 3.20 -10.76 4.24
N GLY A 21 2.82 -11.13 3.03
CA GLY A 21 1.61 -10.70 2.36
C GLY A 21 0.67 -11.87 2.10
N SER A 22 -0.48 -11.58 1.47
CA SER A 22 -1.51 -12.58 1.18
C SER A 22 -1.02 -13.75 0.30
N PHE A 23 -0.04 -13.52 -0.57
CA PHE A 23 0.45 -14.51 -1.54
C PHE A 23 1.91 -14.92 -1.32
N GLY A 24 2.57 -14.44 -0.25
CA GLY A 24 3.97 -14.80 0.01
C GLY A 24 4.73 -13.80 0.85
N GLY A 25 6.07 -13.88 0.82
CA GLY A 25 6.97 -13.09 1.67
C GLY A 25 7.70 -11.98 0.92
N VAL A 26 8.07 -10.94 1.68
CA VAL A 26 8.99 -9.90 1.19
C VAL A 26 10.29 -10.00 1.97
N TYR A 27 11.41 -10.00 1.25
CA TYR A 27 12.75 -10.20 1.80
C TYR A 27 13.67 -9.04 1.41
N GLU A 28 14.61 -8.68 2.27
CA GLU A 28 15.76 -7.85 1.89
C GLU A 28 16.79 -8.75 1.24
N ILE A 29 17.25 -8.35 0.06
CA ILE A 29 18.33 -8.99 -0.66
C ILE A 29 19.47 -8.00 -0.86
N ARG A 30 20.69 -8.50 -0.94
CA ARG A 30 21.88 -7.69 -1.20
C ARG A 30 22.80 -8.34 -2.22
N ARG A 31 23.61 -7.54 -2.88
CA ARG A 31 24.79 -7.99 -3.62
C ARG A 31 25.96 -7.06 -3.37
N THR A 32 27.17 -7.60 -3.48
CA THR A 32 28.40 -6.81 -3.41
C THR A 32 28.90 -6.56 -4.82
N LEU A 33 29.03 -5.30 -5.19
CA LEU A 33 29.56 -4.87 -6.48
C LEU A 33 31.09 -4.82 -6.45
N PRO A 34 31.75 -4.82 -7.63
CA PRO A 34 33.19 -4.56 -7.72
C PRO A 34 33.54 -3.26 -6.97
N GLY A 35 34.58 -3.30 -6.16
CA GLY A 35 34.97 -2.19 -5.27
C GLY A 35 34.28 -2.21 -3.89
N GLY A 36 33.60 -3.29 -3.52
CA GLY A 36 33.05 -3.49 -2.16
C GLY A 36 31.76 -2.74 -1.85
N ARG A 37 31.17 -2.01 -2.82
CA ARG A 37 29.87 -1.35 -2.63
C ARG A 37 28.76 -2.37 -2.52
N VAL A 38 27.98 -2.28 -1.45
CA VAL A 38 26.80 -3.13 -1.23
C VAL A 38 25.56 -2.45 -1.81
N GLU A 39 24.86 -3.15 -2.67
CA GLU A 39 23.54 -2.80 -3.17
C GLU A 39 22.48 -3.61 -2.45
N LYS A 40 21.34 -2.98 -2.11
CA LYS A 40 20.21 -3.61 -1.41
C LYS A 40 18.93 -3.39 -2.18
N CYS A 41 18.12 -4.44 -2.26
CA CYS A 41 16.78 -4.41 -2.87
C CYS A 41 15.79 -5.16 -1.98
N ALA A 42 14.51 -5.03 -2.29
CA ALA A 42 13.47 -5.90 -1.79
C ALA A 42 13.18 -6.98 -2.83
N LEU A 43 12.91 -8.20 -2.37
CA LEU A 43 12.43 -9.32 -3.16
C LEU A 43 11.05 -9.70 -2.64
N LYS A 44 10.03 -9.59 -3.48
CA LYS A 44 8.69 -10.12 -3.22
C LYS A 44 8.59 -11.49 -3.87
N ARG A 45 8.36 -12.52 -3.05
CA ARG A 45 8.06 -13.89 -3.51
C ARG A 45 6.56 -14.11 -3.39
N LEU A 46 5.93 -14.54 -4.47
CA LEU A 46 4.53 -14.92 -4.54
C LEU A 46 4.47 -16.38 -4.98
N THR A 47 3.64 -17.18 -4.32
CA THR A 47 3.43 -18.60 -4.65
C THR A 47 1.97 -18.80 -5.04
N VAL A 48 1.72 -19.43 -6.16
CA VAL A 48 0.39 -19.71 -6.72
C VAL A 48 0.34 -21.18 -7.13
N PRO A 49 -0.55 -21.99 -6.52
CA PRO A 49 -1.39 -21.73 -5.36
C PRO A 49 -0.59 -21.46 -4.10
N ARG A 50 -1.23 -20.86 -3.10
CA ARG A 50 -0.57 -20.51 -1.84
C ARG A 50 -0.15 -21.74 -1.04
N ASP A 51 -0.99 -22.77 -1.07
CA ASP A 51 -0.74 -24.04 -0.42
C ASP A 51 -1.32 -25.22 -1.22
N SER A 52 -0.94 -26.43 -0.84
CA SER A 52 -1.41 -27.65 -1.50
C SER A 52 -2.87 -28.01 -1.17
N GLU A 53 -3.48 -27.35 -0.19
CA GLU A 53 -4.87 -27.60 0.22
C GLU A 53 -5.82 -27.02 -0.84
N GLU A 54 -5.53 -25.85 -1.40
CA GLU A 54 -6.28 -25.29 -2.53
C GLU A 54 -6.37 -26.26 -3.72
N ILE A 55 -5.26 -26.94 -4.06
CA ILE A 55 -5.23 -27.94 -5.14
C ILE A 55 -6.11 -29.15 -4.77
N ARG A 56 -6.03 -29.63 -3.52
CA ARG A 56 -6.82 -30.78 -3.06
C ARG A 56 -8.31 -30.51 -3.11
N GLU A 57 -8.73 -29.30 -2.71
CA GLU A 57 -10.13 -28.87 -2.78
C GLU A 57 -10.65 -28.88 -4.21
N LEU A 58 -9.85 -28.40 -5.19
CA LEU A 58 -10.24 -28.43 -6.61
C LEU A 58 -10.34 -29.86 -7.14
N TYR A 59 -9.44 -30.76 -6.77
CA TYR A 59 -9.56 -32.19 -7.12
C TYR A 59 -10.80 -32.83 -6.49
N ALA A 60 -11.13 -32.48 -5.22
CA ALA A 60 -12.33 -32.96 -4.56
C ALA A 60 -13.62 -32.48 -5.26
N GLN A 61 -13.58 -31.33 -5.93
CA GLN A 61 -14.67 -30.80 -6.77
C GLN A 61 -14.65 -31.37 -8.19
N SER A 62 -13.85 -32.41 -8.46
CA SER A 62 -13.75 -33.13 -9.74
C SER A 62 -13.13 -32.31 -10.89
N PHE A 63 -12.36 -31.28 -10.60
CA PHE A 63 -11.56 -30.62 -11.64
C PHE A 63 -10.41 -31.50 -12.12
N SER A 64 -10.14 -31.50 -13.42
CA SER A 64 -8.98 -32.18 -13.99
C SER A 64 -7.68 -31.43 -13.72
N LYS A 65 -6.54 -32.13 -13.77
CA LYS A 65 -5.21 -31.51 -13.66
C LYS A 65 -5.04 -30.35 -14.66
N ASP A 66 -5.48 -30.52 -15.90
CA ASP A 66 -5.35 -29.50 -16.95
C ASP A 66 -6.19 -28.26 -16.61
N SER A 67 -7.43 -28.43 -16.09
CA SER A 67 -8.26 -27.32 -15.67
C SER A 67 -7.66 -26.57 -14.49
N ILE A 68 -7.09 -27.29 -13.51
CA ILE A 68 -6.42 -26.70 -12.35
C ILE A 68 -5.16 -25.94 -12.79
N THR A 69 -4.35 -26.54 -13.67
CA THR A 69 -3.15 -25.88 -14.23
C THR A 69 -3.53 -24.61 -15.00
N ALA A 70 -4.56 -24.67 -15.83
CA ALA A 70 -5.04 -23.49 -16.58
C ALA A 70 -5.53 -22.38 -15.65
N HIS A 71 -6.23 -22.73 -14.55
CA HIS A 71 -6.68 -21.79 -13.54
C HIS A 71 -5.51 -21.03 -12.91
N TYR A 72 -4.49 -21.75 -12.41
CA TYR A 72 -3.35 -21.11 -11.76
C TYR A 72 -2.41 -20.42 -12.76
N LYS A 73 -2.35 -20.88 -14.02
CA LYS A 73 -1.65 -20.15 -15.07
C LYS A 73 -2.29 -18.78 -15.30
N GLY A 74 -3.62 -18.71 -15.37
CA GLY A 74 -4.33 -17.43 -15.46
C GLY A 74 -4.00 -16.50 -14.29
N ARG A 75 -3.96 -17.04 -13.06
CA ARG A 75 -3.56 -16.27 -11.87
C ARG A 75 -2.12 -15.75 -11.96
N MET A 76 -1.19 -16.56 -12.43
CA MET A 76 0.20 -16.14 -12.65
C MET A 76 0.27 -15.03 -13.69
N GLU A 77 -0.43 -15.16 -14.80
CA GLU A 77 -0.47 -14.16 -15.87
C GLU A 77 -1.04 -12.80 -15.37
N GLU A 78 -2.05 -12.82 -14.49
CA GLU A 78 -2.57 -11.61 -13.84
C GLU A 78 -1.49 -10.91 -12.99
N LEU A 79 -0.71 -11.67 -12.19
CA LEU A 79 0.36 -11.13 -11.36
C LEU A 79 1.53 -10.58 -12.19
N VAL A 80 1.87 -11.25 -13.31
CA VAL A 80 2.87 -10.77 -14.26
C VAL A 80 2.40 -9.49 -14.96
N ASN A 81 1.11 -9.39 -15.29
CA ASN A 81 0.53 -8.20 -15.88
C ASN A 81 0.53 -7.01 -14.88
N GLU A 82 0.26 -7.25 -13.58
CA GLU A 82 0.40 -6.24 -12.53
C GLU A 82 1.83 -5.66 -12.49
N TYR A 83 2.84 -6.54 -12.59
CA TYR A 83 4.23 -6.11 -12.69
C TYR A 83 4.46 -5.26 -13.95
N GLY A 84 3.94 -5.67 -15.11
CA GLY A 84 4.05 -4.91 -16.37
C GLY A 84 3.49 -3.49 -16.25
N ILE A 85 2.39 -3.31 -15.55
CA ILE A 85 1.80 -2.00 -15.25
C ILE A 85 2.72 -1.18 -14.33
N MET A 86 3.24 -1.77 -13.26
CA MET A 86 4.20 -1.07 -12.39
C MET A 86 5.44 -0.63 -13.16
N GLN A 87 5.89 -1.44 -14.13
CA GLN A 87 7.03 -1.14 -14.97
C GLN A 87 6.74 0.02 -15.95
N SER A 88 5.55 0.07 -16.56
CA SER A 88 5.16 1.18 -17.44
C SER A 88 5.11 2.53 -16.71
N LEU A 89 4.83 2.51 -15.40
CA LEU A 89 4.78 3.67 -14.52
C LEU A 89 6.11 3.98 -13.83
N SER A 90 7.19 3.28 -14.14
CA SER A 90 8.50 3.38 -13.45
C SER A 90 9.15 4.77 -13.49
N GLY A 91 8.73 5.65 -14.41
CA GLY A 91 9.17 7.05 -14.48
C GLY A 91 8.61 7.94 -13.38
N CYS A 92 7.55 7.54 -12.67
CA CYS A 92 6.95 8.31 -11.60
C CYS A 92 7.69 8.08 -10.26
N PRO A 93 8.22 9.14 -9.62
CA PRO A 93 8.97 9.02 -8.37
C PRO A 93 8.11 8.53 -7.20
N ASN A 94 6.78 8.63 -7.30
CA ASN A 94 5.82 8.26 -6.27
C ASN A 94 5.15 6.90 -6.51
N ILE A 95 5.67 6.11 -7.44
CA ILE A 95 5.30 4.71 -7.65
C ILE A 95 6.49 3.82 -7.30
N VAL A 96 6.22 2.64 -6.74
CA VAL A 96 7.26 1.65 -6.42
C VAL A 96 7.96 1.21 -7.69
N ASN A 97 9.28 1.34 -7.72
CA ASN A 97 10.07 0.93 -8.87
C ASN A 97 10.38 -0.57 -8.80
N CYS A 98 9.88 -1.32 -9.77
CA CYS A 98 10.20 -2.73 -9.98
C CYS A 98 11.32 -2.85 -11.00
N HIS A 99 12.35 -3.63 -10.65
CA HIS A 99 13.55 -3.78 -11.47
C HIS A 99 13.42 -4.92 -12.46
N ASP A 100 13.02 -6.10 -11.98
CA ASP A 100 12.85 -7.29 -12.79
C ASP A 100 11.90 -8.32 -12.14
N ILE A 101 11.46 -9.29 -12.94
CA ILE A 101 10.59 -10.38 -12.52
C ILE A 101 11.15 -11.70 -13.07
N GLN A 102 11.06 -12.76 -12.26
CA GLN A 102 11.31 -14.13 -12.65
C GLN A 102 10.15 -14.99 -12.17
N TYR A 103 9.86 -16.06 -12.88
CA TYR A 103 8.84 -17.03 -12.45
C TYR A 103 9.30 -18.44 -12.80
N VAL A 104 8.99 -19.38 -11.91
CA VAL A 104 9.36 -20.78 -12.00
C VAL A 104 8.11 -21.62 -11.78
N GLN A 105 7.87 -22.55 -12.70
CA GLN A 105 6.80 -23.52 -12.55
C GLN A 105 7.21 -24.58 -11.52
N HIS A 106 6.28 -25.03 -10.69
CA HIS A 106 6.50 -26.09 -9.74
C HIS A 106 6.71 -27.44 -10.46
N ASP A 107 7.45 -28.36 -9.85
CA ASP A 107 7.78 -29.67 -10.41
C ASP A 107 6.54 -30.53 -10.76
N ASP A 108 5.43 -30.33 -10.02
CA ASP A 108 4.15 -31.00 -10.30
C ASP A 108 3.44 -30.45 -11.55
N GLY A 109 3.92 -29.34 -12.09
CA GLY A 109 3.40 -28.65 -13.28
C GLY A 109 2.13 -27.83 -13.02
N ILE A 110 1.67 -27.69 -11.77
CA ILE A 110 0.38 -27.05 -11.46
C ILE A 110 0.56 -25.59 -10.99
N GLY A 111 1.66 -25.24 -10.36
CA GLY A 111 1.82 -23.94 -9.74
C GLY A 111 3.04 -23.18 -10.23
N TRP A 112 3.20 -21.97 -9.73
CA TRP A 112 4.33 -21.07 -10.01
C TRP A 112 4.79 -20.34 -8.77
N ASP A 113 6.11 -20.18 -8.63
CA ASP A 113 6.72 -19.16 -7.80
C ASP A 113 7.09 -17.96 -8.67
N ILE A 114 6.69 -16.77 -8.23
CA ILE A 114 6.96 -15.49 -8.90
C ILE A 114 7.84 -14.65 -7.98
N TYR A 115 8.91 -14.12 -8.51
CA TYR A 115 9.91 -13.34 -7.79
C TYR A 115 10.04 -11.97 -8.42
N ILE A 116 9.70 -10.93 -7.68
CA ILE A 116 9.78 -9.54 -8.14
C ILE A 116 10.86 -8.83 -7.34
N ARG A 117 11.91 -8.40 -8.02
CA ARG A 117 12.95 -7.56 -7.41
C ARG A 117 12.58 -6.08 -7.58
N MET A 118 12.57 -5.34 -6.47
CA MET A 118 12.14 -3.95 -6.43
C MET A 118 13.02 -3.12 -5.50
N GLU A 119 12.88 -1.80 -5.54
CA GLU A 119 13.55 -0.92 -4.61
C GLU A 119 13.21 -1.25 -3.14
N LEU A 120 14.20 -1.07 -2.24
CA LEU A 120 14.03 -1.29 -0.80
C LEU A 120 13.33 -0.09 -0.17
N LEU A 121 12.11 -0.32 0.32
CA LEU A 121 11.25 0.68 0.93
C LEU A 121 10.73 0.21 2.29
N TYR A 122 10.21 1.14 3.07
CA TYR A 122 9.68 0.90 4.41
C TYR A 122 8.16 1.09 4.44
N PRO A 123 7.39 0.19 5.08
CA PRO A 123 5.96 0.36 5.24
C PRO A 123 5.61 1.68 5.94
N LEU A 124 4.60 2.40 5.43
CA LEU A 124 4.13 3.67 6.00
C LEU A 124 3.94 3.57 7.51
N LYS A 125 3.24 2.54 7.99
CA LYS A 125 2.96 2.31 9.42
C LYS A 125 4.20 2.14 10.31
N LYS A 126 5.34 1.74 9.74
CA LYS A 126 6.61 1.61 10.48
C LYS A 126 7.38 2.92 10.59
N VAL A 127 7.13 3.83 9.66
CA VAL A 127 7.82 5.14 9.59
C VAL A 127 7.01 6.22 10.32
N LEU A 128 5.69 6.08 10.33
CA LEU A 128 4.80 7.01 11.02
C LEU A 128 4.87 6.83 12.53
N GLY A 129 4.99 7.95 13.25
CA GLY A 129 4.82 8.01 14.70
C GLY A 129 3.34 7.98 15.11
N SER A 130 3.06 8.33 16.36
CA SER A 130 1.69 8.40 16.90
C SER A 130 0.95 9.70 16.57
N SER A 131 1.67 10.72 16.07
CA SER A 131 1.11 12.01 15.68
C SER A 131 1.84 12.56 14.46
N TYR A 132 1.13 13.28 13.59
CA TYR A 132 1.67 13.87 12.37
C TYR A 132 1.40 15.37 12.35
N SER A 133 2.34 16.10 11.73
CA SER A 133 2.06 17.48 11.35
C SER A 133 1.08 17.51 10.17
N GLU A 134 0.30 18.56 10.07
CA GLU A 134 -0.57 18.82 8.94
C GLU A 134 0.22 18.84 7.63
N ASP A 135 1.43 19.42 7.64
CA ASP A 135 2.34 19.44 6.49
C ASP A 135 2.71 18.04 6.03
N MET A 136 2.88 17.08 6.95
CA MET A 136 3.17 15.70 6.60
C MET A 136 1.99 15.01 5.93
N VAL A 137 0.77 15.26 6.41
CA VAL A 137 -0.48 14.75 5.81
C VAL A 137 -0.66 15.32 4.40
N CYS A 138 -0.51 16.65 4.25
CA CYS A 138 -0.57 17.31 2.95
C CYS A 138 0.51 16.78 2.00
N ASN A 139 1.76 16.65 2.47
CA ASN A 139 2.86 16.17 1.64
C ASN A 139 2.65 14.73 1.17
N LEU A 140 2.14 13.83 2.03
CA LEU A 140 1.75 12.50 1.60
C LEU A 140 0.64 12.55 0.54
N GLY A 141 -0.41 13.33 0.77
CA GLY A 141 -1.51 13.49 -0.18
C GLY A 141 -1.03 14.02 -1.53
N ILE A 142 -0.18 15.06 -1.56
CA ILE A 142 0.39 15.65 -2.77
C ILE A 142 1.22 14.61 -3.56
N GLN A 143 2.08 13.85 -2.86
CA GLN A 143 2.92 12.85 -3.51
C GLN A 143 2.10 11.67 -4.06
N LEU A 144 1.07 11.24 -3.35
CA LEU A 144 0.18 10.19 -3.86
C LEU A 144 -0.73 10.69 -4.98
N CYS A 145 -1.13 11.97 -4.99
CA CYS A 145 -1.78 12.57 -6.15
C CYS A 145 -0.87 12.52 -7.39
N ASN A 146 0.45 12.75 -7.28
CA ASN A 146 1.38 12.54 -8.39
C ASN A 146 1.35 11.09 -8.92
N ALA A 147 1.33 10.10 -8.02
CA ALA A 147 1.20 8.71 -8.42
C ALA A 147 -0.11 8.45 -9.16
N LEU A 148 -1.23 8.97 -8.63
CA LEU A 148 -2.55 8.80 -9.24
C LEU A 148 -2.67 9.50 -10.59
N THR A 149 -2.10 10.70 -10.74
CA THR A 149 -2.04 11.40 -12.05
C THR A 149 -1.33 10.55 -13.09
N ALA A 150 -0.19 9.93 -12.73
CA ALA A 150 0.52 9.02 -13.64
C ALA A 150 -0.33 7.79 -14.00
N CYS A 151 -0.97 7.16 -13.01
CA CYS A 151 -1.85 6.01 -13.25
C CYS A 151 -3.05 6.37 -14.14
N HIS A 152 -3.77 7.42 -13.79
CA HIS A 152 -4.99 7.81 -14.50
C HIS A 152 -4.69 8.30 -15.92
N GLY A 153 -3.53 8.90 -16.15
CA GLY A 153 -3.05 9.28 -17.49
C GLY A 153 -2.88 8.08 -18.42
N GLU A 154 -2.54 6.92 -17.88
CA GLU A 154 -2.45 5.64 -18.60
C GLU A 154 -3.76 4.80 -18.52
N ASN A 155 -4.87 5.41 -18.10
CA ASN A 155 -6.15 4.74 -17.86
C ASN A 155 -6.09 3.59 -16.84
N ILE A 156 -5.15 3.63 -15.91
CA ILE A 156 -4.98 2.65 -14.84
C ILE A 156 -5.65 3.18 -13.58
N ILE A 157 -6.55 2.40 -13.00
CA ILE A 157 -7.16 2.66 -11.69
C ILE A 157 -6.53 1.71 -10.68
N HIS A 158 -6.00 2.23 -9.57
CA HIS A 158 -5.25 1.44 -8.58
C HIS A 158 -6.14 0.49 -7.76
N ARG A 159 -7.31 0.94 -7.31
CA ARG A 159 -8.37 0.16 -6.62
C ARG A 159 -8.06 -0.39 -5.22
N ASP A 160 -6.83 -0.30 -4.74
CA ASP A 160 -6.44 -0.83 -3.42
C ASP A 160 -5.54 0.15 -2.64
N ILE A 161 -5.90 1.45 -2.65
CA ILE A 161 -5.15 2.46 -1.89
C ILE A 161 -5.51 2.34 -0.41
N LYS A 162 -4.49 2.03 0.39
CA LYS A 162 -4.56 1.87 1.84
C LYS A 162 -3.17 2.02 2.45
N PRO A 163 -3.04 2.24 3.78
CA PRO A 163 -1.75 2.44 4.42
C PRO A 163 -0.73 1.31 4.19
N GLU A 164 -1.20 0.07 3.99
CA GLU A 164 -0.36 -1.10 3.75
C GLU A 164 0.36 -1.05 2.39
N ASN A 165 -0.27 -0.41 1.40
CA ASN A 165 0.23 -0.28 0.03
C ASN A 165 0.99 1.05 -0.20
N ILE A 166 1.17 1.85 0.86
CA ILE A 166 1.97 3.06 0.84
C ILE A 166 3.31 2.77 1.52
N LEU A 167 4.37 2.99 0.78
CA LEU A 167 5.74 2.74 1.20
C LEU A 167 6.53 4.05 1.24
N VAL A 168 7.63 4.06 1.99
CA VAL A 168 8.46 5.25 2.19
C VAL A 168 9.91 4.93 1.84
N SER A 169 10.54 5.73 1.02
CA SER A 169 11.96 5.60 0.73
C SER A 169 12.82 6.08 1.90
N GLY A 170 14.10 5.69 1.94
CA GLY A 170 15.05 6.19 2.95
C GLY A 170 15.26 7.72 2.92
N LYS A 171 14.78 8.39 1.87
CA LYS A 171 14.81 9.86 1.72
C LYS A 171 13.48 10.54 2.10
N GLY A 172 12.48 9.78 2.57
CA GLY A 172 11.17 10.31 2.97
C GLY A 172 10.19 10.51 1.82
N THR A 173 10.45 9.94 0.63
CA THR A 173 9.49 9.97 -0.48
C THR A 173 8.43 8.91 -0.28
N PHE A 174 7.16 9.29 -0.37
CA PHE A 174 6.02 8.36 -0.34
C PHE A 174 5.79 7.75 -1.72
N LYS A 175 5.56 6.45 -1.73
CA LYS A 175 5.39 5.68 -2.97
C LYS A 175 4.20 4.73 -2.86
N LEU A 176 3.42 4.65 -3.93
CA LEU A 176 2.30 3.74 -4.07
C LEU A 176 2.78 2.43 -4.69
N GLY A 177 2.41 1.32 -4.09
CA GLY A 177 2.73 -0.04 -4.56
C GLY A 177 1.52 -0.95 -4.48
N ASP A 178 1.68 -2.19 -4.94
CA ASP A 178 0.66 -3.23 -4.93
C ASP A 178 -0.65 -2.80 -5.62
N PHE A 179 -0.62 -2.76 -6.94
CA PHE A 179 -1.81 -2.49 -7.76
C PHE A 179 -2.82 -3.63 -7.58
N GLY A 180 -4.05 -3.29 -7.24
CA GLY A 180 -5.11 -4.27 -6.92
C GLY A 180 -5.71 -4.99 -8.12
N ILE A 181 -4.98 -5.18 -9.21
CA ILE A 181 -5.48 -5.78 -10.47
C ILE A 181 -5.83 -7.25 -10.25
N ALA A 182 -4.96 -8.00 -9.59
CA ALA A 182 -5.21 -9.40 -9.25
C ALA A 182 -6.43 -9.61 -8.34
N LYS A 183 -6.82 -8.61 -7.55
CA LYS A 183 -7.97 -8.68 -6.63
C LYS A 183 -9.33 -8.53 -7.33
N VAL A 184 -9.36 -8.09 -8.56
CA VAL A 184 -10.62 -7.96 -9.33
C VAL A 184 -11.16 -9.33 -9.71
N SER A 185 -10.30 -10.31 -9.96
CA SER A 185 -10.68 -11.69 -10.30
C SER A 185 -11.02 -12.55 -9.07
N GLU A 186 -10.53 -12.22 -7.86
CA GLU A 186 -10.84 -12.96 -6.62
C GLU A 186 -12.28 -12.79 -6.10
N LYS A 187 -13.09 -11.91 -6.70
CA LYS A 187 -14.46 -11.61 -6.24
C LYS A 187 -15.46 -12.76 -6.37
N THR A 188 -15.02 -13.95 -6.81
CA THR A 188 -15.84 -15.17 -6.86
C THR A 188 -15.56 -16.16 -5.72
N GLY A 189 -14.56 -15.90 -4.85
CA GLY A 189 -14.17 -16.77 -3.75
C GLY A 189 -14.55 -16.19 -2.37
N THR A 190 -14.78 -17.09 -1.41
CA THR A 190 -15.18 -16.84 -0.02
C THR A 190 -14.04 -16.31 0.89
N GLY A 191 -13.02 -15.66 0.33
CA GLY A 191 -11.90 -15.11 1.08
C GLY A 191 -12.32 -14.00 2.05
N THR A 192 -11.84 -14.06 3.29
CA THR A 192 -12.11 -13.11 4.37
C THR A 192 -11.64 -11.70 3.99
N MET A 193 -12.56 -10.87 3.51
CA MET A 193 -12.35 -9.50 3.01
C MET A 193 -12.23 -8.45 4.14
N THR A 194 -11.80 -8.82 5.33
CA THR A 194 -11.95 -8.03 6.57
C THR A 194 -11.11 -6.73 6.63
N GLY A 195 -10.05 -6.57 5.83
CA GLY A 195 -9.15 -5.40 5.94
C GLY A 195 -9.33 -4.32 4.87
N THR A 196 -9.77 -4.67 3.67
CA THR A 196 -9.75 -3.78 2.49
C THR A 196 -10.96 -2.85 2.40
N TYR A 197 -12.11 -3.25 2.90
CA TYR A 197 -13.37 -2.48 2.81
C TYR A 197 -13.32 -1.09 3.46
N GLY A 198 -12.48 -0.88 4.45
CA GLY A 198 -12.41 0.39 5.19
C GLY A 198 -12.02 1.61 4.33
N TYR A 199 -11.28 1.40 3.26
CA TYR A 199 -10.79 2.45 2.35
C TYR A 199 -11.50 2.45 1.00
N MET A 200 -12.25 1.41 0.69
CA MET A 200 -12.93 1.20 -0.59
C MET A 200 -14.08 2.21 -0.76
N ALA A 201 -14.21 2.76 -1.97
CA ALA A 201 -15.30 3.67 -2.30
C ALA A 201 -16.66 2.95 -2.31
N PRO A 202 -17.75 3.64 -1.93
CA PRO A 202 -19.09 3.04 -1.82
C PRO A 202 -19.57 2.36 -3.11
N GLU A 203 -19.36 2.99 -4.25
CA GLU A 203 -19.75 2.45 -5.56
C GLU A 203 -19.00 1.16 -5.92
N VAL A 204 -17.75 1.00 -5.48
CA VAL A 204 -17.00 -0.26 -5.66
C VAL A 204 -17.55 -1.36 -4.76
N ALA A 205 -17.82 -1.03 -3.49
CA ALA A 205 -18.41 -1.98 -2.53
C ALA A 205 -19.82 -2.43 -2.99
N ASN A 206 -20.59 -1.51 -3.56
CA ASN A 206 -21.93 -1.75 -4.08
C ASN A 206 -21.95 -2.32 -5.51
N ARG A 207 -20.78 -2.68 -6.07
CA ARG A 207 -20.63 -3.26 -7.42
C ARG A 207 -21.24 -2.41 -8.54
N GLN A 208 -21.22 -1.09 -8.40
CA GLN A 208 -21.68 -0.15 -9.40
C GLN A 208 -20.57 0.14 -10.42
N HIS A 209 -20.90 0.79 -11.52
CA HIS A 209 -19.92 1.35 -12.44
C HIS A 209 -19.11 2.45 -11.75
N TYR A 210 -17.80 2.42 -11.93
CA TYR A 210 -16.88 3.39 -11.31
C TYR A 210 -15.75 3.82 -12.26
N GLY A 211 -15.17 4.97 -11.99
CA GLY A 211 -14.02 5.53 -12.68
C GLY A 211 -12.88 5.85 -11.70
N ALA A 212 -11.93 6.66 -12.13
CA ALA A 212 -10.73 7.04 -11.38
C ALA A 212 -11.00 7.71 -10.01
N SER A 213 -12.20 8.28 -9.82
CA SER A 213 -12.61 8.91 -8.56
C SER A 213 -12.65 7.97 -7.34
N VAL A 214 -12.62 6.63 -7.56
CA VAL A 214 -12.51 5.66 -6.46
C VAL A 214 -11.16 5.72 -5.77
N ASP A 215 -10.09 6.02 -6.51
CA ASP A 215 -8.75 6.19 -5.96
C ASP A 215 -8.65 7.49 -5.14
N ILE A 216 -9.32 8.56 -5.60
CA ILE A 216 -9.43 9.82 -4.85
C ILE A 216 -10.12 9.60 -3.51
N TYR A 217 -11.22 8.84 -3.51
CA TYR A 217 -11.92 8.46 -2.28
C TYR A 217 -10.99 7.67 -1.34
N SER A 218 -10.33 6.65 -1.85
CA SER A 218 -9.44 5.80 -1.04
C SER A 218 -8.25 6.59 -0.47
N LEU A 219 -7.66 7.51 -1.25
CA LEU A 219 -6.63 8.44 -0.75
C LEU A 219 -7.21 9.37 0.33
N GLY A 220 -8.41 9.92 0.13
CA GLY A 220 -9.12 10.70 1.13
C GLY A 220 -9.29 9.94 2.45
N MET A 221 -9.66 8.67 2.39
CA MET A 221 -9.80 7.80 3.56
C MET A 221 -8.46 7.54 4.27
N VAL A 222 -7.34 7.45 3.54
CA VAL A 222 -6.00 7.35 4.14
C VAL A 222 -5.66 8.64 4.89
N LEU A 223 -5.89 9.81 4.28
CA LEU A 223 -5.64 11.09 4.93
C LEU A 223 -6.56 11.28 6.15
N TYR A 224 -7.85 10.89 6.04
CA TYR A 224 -8.77 10.87 7.16
C TYR A 224 -8.22 10.02 8.31
N TRP A 225 -7.81 8.78 8.03
CA TRP A 225 -7.23 7.86 9.00
C TRP A 225 -5.99 8.46 9.71
N MET A 226 -5.13 9.15 8.99
CA MET A 226 -3.99 9.86 9.59
C MET A 226 -4.45 10.97 10.54
N MET A 227 -5.43 11.78 10.12
CA MET A 227 -5.96 12.92 10.89
C MET A 227 -6.90 12.49 12.02
N ASN A 228 -7.23 11.22 12.14
CA ASN A 228 -8.18 10.68 13.11
C ASN A 228 -7.55 9.59 13.99
N ARG A 229 -6.29 9.76 14.38
CA ARG A 229 -5.54 8.87 15.27
C ARG A 229 -5.57 7.41 14.79
N HIS A 230 -5.32 7.18 13.52
CA HIS A 230 -5.37 5.86 12.86
C HIS A 230 -6.74 5.16 12.95
N THR A 231 -7.80 5.94 13.02
CA THR A 231 -9.16 5.43 13.18
C THR A 231 -10.02 5.87 12.00
N LEU A 232 -10.71 4.91 11.38
CA LEU A 232 -11.66 5.19 10.30
C LEU A 232 -12.95 5.82 10.84
N PRO A 233 -13.75 6.49 9.98
CA PRO A 233 -15.00 7.12 10.42
C PRO A 233 -15.94 6.16 11.17
N PHE A 234 -16.69 6.70 12.12
CA PHE A 234 -17.68 5.99 12.93
C PHE A 234 -17.12 4.93 13.90
N LEU A 235 -15.83 4.71 13.94
CA LEU A 235 -15.19 3.83 14.91
C LEU A 235 -14.83 4.59 16.20
N PRO A 236 -14.83 3.89 17.34
CA PRO A 236 -14.36 4.48 18.60
C PRO A 236 -12.86 4.78 18.51
N LEU A 237 -12.47 5.89 19.11
CA LEU A 237 -11.08 6.33 19.14
C LEU A 237 -10.24 5.53 20.13
N PRO A 238 -8.91 5.44 19.93
CA PRO A 238 -8.00 4.89 20.91
C PRO A 238 -8.15 5.58 22.30
N PRO A 239 -8.01 4.83 23.42
CA PRO A 239 -7.51 3.46 23.52
C PRO A 239 -8.55 2.35 23.27
N SER A 240 -9.80 2.69 22.92
CA SER A 240 -10.84 1.69 22.67
C SER A 240 -10.52 0.84 21.43
N ILE A 241 -10.70 -0.49 21.57
CA ILE A 241 -10.54 -1.43 20.46
C ILE A 241 -11.93 -1.74 19.91
N PRO A 242 -12.21 -1.42 18.61
CA PRO A 242 -13.52 -1.69 18.03
C PRO A 242 -13.83 -3.19 18.00
N THR A 243 -15.04 -3.56 18.36
CA THR A 243 -15.56 -4.93 18.18
C THR A 243 -15.88 -5.21 16.71
N GLY A 244 -16.09 -6.48 16.35
CA GLY A 244 -16.53 -6.87 15.00
C GLY A 244 -17.85 -6.20 14.62
N ALA A 245 -18.82 -6.14 15.53
CA ALA A 245 -20.11 -5.49 15.30
C ALA A 245 -19.97 -3.97 15.04
N GLN A 246 -19.11 -3.29 15.81
CA GLN A 246 -18.84 -1.87 15.60
C GLN A 246 -18.15 -1.60 14.27
N ARG A 247 -17.26 -2.48 13.81
CA ARG A 247 -16.62 -2.38 12.48
C ARG A 247 -17.66 -2.54 11.38
N GLN A 248 -18.55 -3.53 11.49
CA GLN A 248 -19.64 -3.74 10.53
C GLN A 248 -20.56 -2.53 10.50
N GLN A 249 -21.04 -2.06 11.64
CA GLN A 249 -21.90 -0.89 11.73
C GLN A 249 -21.27 0.37 11.13
N ALA A 250 -19.98 0.63 11.42
CA ALA A 250 -19.26 1.77 10.85
C ALA A 250 -19.15 1.67 9.32
N GLN A 251 -18.95 0.45 8.80
CA GLN A 251 -18.93 0.20 7.37
C GLN A 251 -20.31 0.44 6.74
N ASP A 252 -21.39 -0.08 7.33
CA ASP A 252 -22.75 0.08 6.85
C ASP A 252 -23.15 1.55 6.78
N ARG A 253 -22.86 2.34 7.83
CA ARG A 253 -23.10 3.78 7.86
C ARG A 253 -22.38 4.50 6.71
N ARG A 254 -21.10 4.18 6.50
CA ARG A 254 -20.32 4.78 5.43
C ARG A 254 -20.84 4.40 4.04
N LEU A 255 -21.21 3.14 3.83
CA LEU A 255 -21.70 2.64 2.55
C LEU A 255 -23.14 3.03 2.25
N SER A 256 -23.91 3.44 3.26
CA SER A 256 -25.26 3.99 3.08
C SER A 256 -25.28 5.51 2.82
N GLY A 257 -24.11 6.16 2.82
CA GLY A 257 -23.99 7.59 2.53
C GLY A 257 -24.22 8.50 3.73
N GLU A 258 -24.14 7.97 4.96
CA GLU A 258 -24.18 8.82 6.14
C GLU A 258 -23.00 9.81 6.11
N PRO A 259 -23.23 11.12 6.35
CA PRO A 259 -22.17 12.12 6.35
C PRO A 259 -21.03 11.75 7.29
N LEU A 260 -19.81 11.77 6.80
CA LEU A 260 -18.64 11.44 7.61
C LEU A 260 -18.42 12.52 8.67
N PRO A 261 -18.18 12.15 9.94
CA PRO A 261 -17.76 13.12 10.95
C PRO A 261 -16.40 13.72 10.55
N PRO A 262 -16.12 14.99 10.86
CA PRO A 262 -14.81 15.56 10.59
C PRO A 262 -13.74 14.81 11.40
N PRO A 263 -12.53 14.59 10.84
CA PRO A 263 -11.42 14.03 11.62
C PRO A 263 -11.02 14.96 12.75
N ILE A 264 -10.43 14.42 13.82
CA ILE A 264 -10.15 15.15 15.05
C ILE A 264 -9.06 16.18 14.85
N ASP A 265 -7.99 15.81 14.17
CA ASP A 265 -6.80 16.62 13.97
C ASP A 265 -6.85 17.37 12.62
N GLY A 266 -6.02 18.39 12.47
CA GLY A 266 -5.87 19.20 11.27
C GLY A 266 -6.74 20.48 11.27
N SER A 267 -6.36 21.41 10.40
CA SER A 267 -7.09 22.66 10.19
C SER A 267 -8.47 22.43 9.56
N GLU A 268 -9.36 23.43 9.69
CA GLU A 268 -10.67 23.36 9.01
C GLU A 268 -10.53 23.24 7.49
N ALA A 269 -9.50 23.90 6.92
CA ALA A 269 -9.21 23.81 5.49
C ALA A 269 -8.86 22.37 5.06
N LEU A 270 -7.94 21.71 5.77
CA LEU A 270 -7.56 20.34 5.47
C LEU A 270 -8.70 19.36 5.71
N ARG A 271 -9.49 19.53 6.77
CA ARG A 271 -10.69 18.71 7.03
C ARG A 271 -11.69 18.79 5.87
N LYS A 272 -11.94 20.00 5.34
CA LYS A 272 -12.81 20.18 4.15
C LYS A 272 -12.28 19.47 2.92
N ILE A 273 -10.96 19.53 2.68
CA ILE A 273 -10.32 18.82 1.56
C ILE A 273 -10.53 17.32 1.67
N VAL A 274 -10.25 16.76 2.85
CA VAL A 274 -10.37 15.32 3.09
C VAL A 274 -11.83 14.86 3.00
N LEU A 275 -12.77 15.59 3.59
CA LEU A 275 -14.20 15.24 3.52
C LEU A 275 -14.74 15.36 2.09
N LYS A 276 -14.30 16.35 1.29
CA LYS A 276 -14.64 16.41 -0.14
C LYS A 276 -14.12 15.20 -0.91
N ALA A 277 -12.88 14.78 -0.67
CA ALA A 277 -12.34 13.57 -1.30
C ALA A 277 -13.14 12.32 -0.94
N CYS A 278 -13.64 12.25 0.30
CA CYS A 278 -14.44 11.14 0.83
C CYS A 278 -15.96 11.30 0.62
N ALA A 279 -16.42 12.21 -0.23
CA ALA A 279 -17.85 12.39 -0.50
C ALA A 279 -18.46 11.09 -1.03
N PHE A 280 -19.69 10.79 -0.59
CA PHE A 280 -20.40 9.57 -1.00
C PHE A 280 -20.63 9.54 -2.51
N SER A 281 -21.15 10.64 -3.06
CA SER A 281 -21.36 10.80 -4.49
C SER A 281 -20.03 11.07 -5.20
N PRO A 282 -19.65 10.27 -6.22
CA PRO A 282 -18.44 10.53 -7.01
C PRO A 282 -18.40 11.94 -7.65
N ALA A 283 -19.56 12.50 -7.99
CA ALA A 283 -19.67 13.83 -8.60
C ALA A 283 -19.33 14.99 -7.63
N GLU A 284 -19.40 14.75 -6.33
CA GLU A 284 -19.06 15.73 -5.28
C GLU A 284 -17.57 15.71 -4.90
N ARG A 285 -16.83 14.70 -5.33
CA ARG A 285 -15.38 14.56 -5.11
C ARG A 285 -14.60 15.52 -6.01
N TYR A 286 -13.27 15.46 -5.91
CA TYR A 286 -12.39 16.06 -6.91
C TYR A 286 -12.52 15.34 -8.23
N ARG A 287 -12.49 16.08 -9.34
CA ARG A 287 -12.63 15.56 -10.70
C ARG A 287 -11.39 14.78 -11.14
N SER A 288 -10.23 15.15 -10.59
CA SER A 288 -8.97 14.51 -10.89
C SER A 288 -8.01 14.56 -9.69
N ALA A 289 -6.93 13.78 -9.76
CA ALA A 289 -5.88 13.78 -8.75
C ALA A 289 -5.15 15.13 -8.69
N GLU A 290 -4.99 15.82 -9.83
CA GLU A 290 -4.39 17.16 -9.93
C GLU A 290 -5.24 18.22 -9.21
N GLU A 291 -6.59 18.14 -9.32
CA GLU A 291 -7.48 19.06 -8.59
C GLU A 291 -7.33 18.88 -7.08
N MET A 292 -7.29 17.64 -6.61
CA MET A 292 -7.05 17.34 -5.18
C MET A 292 -5.65 17.81 -4.75
N GLN A 293 -4.63 17.58 -5.56
CA GLN A 293 -3.26 18.04 -5.31
C GLN A 293 -3.18 19.54 -5.13
N ALA A 294 -3.78 20.31 -6.04
CA ALA A 294 -3.80 21.77 -5.96
C ALA A 294 -4.48 22.27 -4.66
N ALA A 295 -5.57 21.61 -4.25
CA ALA A 295 -6.22 21.91 -2.98
C ALA A 295 -5.31 21.66 -1.78
N LEU A 296 -4.58 20.54 -1.75
CA LEU A 296 -3.63 20.21 -0.67
C LEU A 296 -2.43 21.19 -0.66
N GLN A 297 -1.93 21.58 -1.82
CA GLN A 297 -0.85 22.57 -1.95
C GLN A 297 -1.27 23.94 -1.40
N SER A 298 -2.49 24.38 -1.67
CA SER A 298 -3.02 25.64 -1.16
C SER A 298 -3.15 25.62 0.37
N CYS A 299 -3.40 24.46 0.96
CA CYS A 299 -3.48 24.29 2.41
C CYS A 299 -2.10 24.45 3.08
N MET A 300 -1.01 24.01 2.46
CA MET A 300 0.35 24.16 2.98
C MET A 300 0.85 25.62 2.96
N GLY A 301 0.39 26.44 2.00
CA GLY A 301 0.83 27.83 1.82
C GLY A 301 0.14 28.86 2.75
N THR A 302 -0.85 28.47 3.53
CA THR A 302 -1.60 29.41 4.37
C THR A 302 -0.89 29.64 5.71
N PRO A 303 -0.52 30.91 6.07
CA PRO A 303 0.09 31.20 7.38
C PRO A 303 -0.88 30.78 8.50
N ARG A 304 -0.41 29.91 9.38
CA ARG A 304 -1.22 29.41 10.52
C ARG A 304 -1.48 30.54 11.50
N ARG A 305 -2.75 30.94 11.69
CA ARG A 305 -3.18 31.65 12.89
C ARG A 305 -3.14 30.61 14.04
N THR A 306 -2.06 30.60 14.81
CA THR A 306 -1.99 29.85 16.05
C THR A 306 -3.03 30.41 17.05
N PRO A 307 -3.93 29.59 17.60
CA PRO A 307 -4.57 29.96 18.87
C PRO A 307 -3.47 29.95 19.91
N HIS A 308 -3.40 31.04 20.67
CA HIS A 308 -2.51 31.17 21.83
C HIS A 308 -2.65 29.94 22.74
N ALA A 309 -1.66 29.08 22.77
CA ALA A 309 -1.43 28.08 23.80
C ALA A 309 -0.22 28.53 24.62
N ALA A 310 -0.43 28.61 25.91
CA ALA A 310 0.53 28.98 26.91
C ALA A 310 1.82 28.19 26.87
N ALA A 311 2.90 28.84 27.23
CA ALA A 311 4.27 28.40 27.30
C ALA A 311 4.46 26.99 27.90
N GLY A 312 5.23 26.14 27.16
CA GLY A 312 5.78 24.90 27.66
C GLY A 312 6.87 24.46 26.70
N ALA A 313 8.12 24.87 27.00
CA ALA A 313 9.30 24.46 26.25
C ALA A 313 9.55 22.96 26.41
N HIS A 314 9.55 22.22 25.32
CA HIS A 314 10.34 20.98 25.19
C HIS A 314 10.70 20.76 23.72
N GLY A 315 12.02 20.66 23.50
CA GLY A 315 12.62 20.50 22.19
C GLY A 315 12.21 19.21 21.49
N SER A 316 11.95 19.32 20.21
CA SER A 316 11.66 18.18 19.34
C SER A 316 12.94 17.38 19.03
N PRO A 317 12.95 16.07 19.19
CA PRO A 317 14.07 15.25 18.69
C PRO A 317 13.94 15.09 17.17
N ARG A 318 15.03 15.40 16.46
CA ARG A 318 15.20 15.05 15.05
C ARG A 318 15.26 13.52 14.92
N PRO A 319 14.67 12.91 13.87
CA PRO A 319 14.82 11.49 13.64
C PRO A 319 16.29 11.19 13.29
N HIS A 320 16.98 10.50 14.19
CA HIS A 320 18.30 9.94 13.94
C HIS A 320 18.14 8.68 13.06
N PHE A 321 18.53 8.80 11.81
CA PHE A 321 18.89 7.63 11.01
C PHE A 321 20.27 7.17 11.49
N GLY A 322 20.30 6.09 12.27
CA GLY A 322 21.52 5.50 12.75
C GLY A 322 22.41 5.02 11.59
N ALA A 323 23.48 5.74 11.34
CA ALA A 323 24.60 5.23 10.56
C ALA A 323 25.44 4.34 11.50
N ASP A 324 25.34 3.02 11.30
CA ASP A 324 26.24 2.06 11.96
C ASP A 324 27.68 2.36 11.56
N ARG A 325 28.41 3.05 12.45
CA ARG A 325 29.86 3.14 12.38
C ARG A 325 30.44 1.98 13.16
N HIS A 326 30.88 0.95 12.48
CA HIS A 326 31.78 -0.03 13.03
C HIS A 326 33.10 0.67 13.47
N ARG A 327 33.32 0.76 14.76
CA ARG A 327 34.62 1.01 15.31
C ARG A 327 35.39 -0.31 15.46
N HIS A 328 36.48 -0.43 14.77
CA HIS A 328 37.52 -1.41 15.09
C HIS A 328 38.21 -1.01 16.41
N PRO A 329 38.49 -1.96 17.30
CA PRO A 329 39.46 -1.73 18.36
C PRO A 329 40.84 -2.04 17.81
N HIS A 330 41.76 -1.07 17.84
CA HIS A 330 43.18 -1.31 17.79
C HIS A 330 43.66 -1.73 19.18
N GLY A 331 44.40 -2.75 19.24
CA GLY A 331 45.54 -3.29 19.81
C GLY A 331 46.01 -2.86 21.20
N ALA A 332 46.46 -3.72 21.94
CA ALA A 332 47.79 -3.93 22.50
C ALA A 332 47.85 -5.35 23.07
#